data_363295d1d1ac1fbdd67c6bb921e5a40f
#
_entry.id   363295d1d1ac1fbdd67c6bb921e5a40f
#
_cell.length_a   1.000
_cell.length_b   1.000
_cell.length_c   1.000
_cell.angle_alpha   90.00
_cell.angle_beta   90.00
_cell.angle_gamma   90.00
#
_symmetry.space_group_name_H-M   'P 1'
#
loop_
_entity.id
_entity.type
_entity.pdbx_description
1 polymer ?
#
loop_
_entity_poly.entity_id
_entity_poly.type
_entity_poly.pdbx_seq_one_letter_code
_entity_poly.pdbx_strand_id
1 'polypeptide(L)'
;MWLIIVLLSQVDTLSLQEAIDISLRQSPTYLESGETLAKSRVQFFKALSYLLPTTSTTGSWTKSEYKHLNTERYTGSINLSFPVFDLDVISSIIIAKGQEKGTSIQHNQDVANLILNVKKSYYSLITANELLNSSQKAFERAMENKKLVETKYELGSASKLELLQAEVFYLQTLQNNSQAMTLEAQAQQELKALLNIQNQIYPADSFVIPDTFILPSLDSLKEILLTANLGIRLSKQMNSLARANLWFSTFGFLPKISIFYGYNTSVDSFSLDFDYLRDNTTKNYGINISFPIFEIKTLIFNYITAKKDLRIKKYNLQKTVLESEKALYISYYSLRESIDKLRFAKKSLELAEEAILIAREQYSLGVISFLDLLRTEEDYYNARVNLVRSLNEYYLQQSTLSYLIGKITFEE
;
A
#
# COMPACT_ATOMS: atom_id res chain seq x y z
N MET A 1 3.50 -12.37 -27.71
CA MET A 1 3.29 -11.45 -26.57
C MET A 1 3.12 -10.01 -27.05
N TRP A 2 2.15 -9.76 -27.98
CA TRP A 2 1.90 -8.46 -28.63
C TRP A 2 0.45 -8.37 -29.07
N LEU A 3 -0.53 -8.46 -28.14
CA LEU A 3 -1.95 -8.35 -28.55
C LEU A 3 -2.92 -7.98 -27.41
N ILE A 4 -2.49 -7.18 -26.41
CA ILE A 4 -3.38 -6.70 -25.33
C ILE A 4 -3.33 -5.15 -25.15
N ILE A 5 -2.79 -4.41 -26.12
CA ILE A 5 -2.68 -2.93 -26.01
C ILE A 5 -3.81 -2.16 -26.72
N VAL A 6 -4.83 -2.80 -27.26
CA VAL A 6 -5.81 -2.11 -28.13
C VAL A 6 -7.20 -1.88 -27.49
N LEU A 7 -7.42 -2.11 -26.20
CA LEU A 7 -8.76 -1.95 -25.59
C LEU A 7 -8.83 -0.95 -24.40
N LEU A 8 -7.96 0.06 -24.37
CA LEU A 8 -8.02 1.13 -23.35
C LEU A 8 -8.27 2.52 -23.93
N SER A 9 -8.98 2.60 -25.04
CA SER A 9 -9.49 3.88 -25.56
C SER A 9 -10.95 4.04 -25.12
N GLN A 10 -11.18 5.02 -24.24
CA GLN A 10 -12.48 5.53 -23.77
C GLN A 10 -13.11 4.73 -22.61
N VAL A 11 -12.62 4.98 -21.39
CA VAL A 11 -13.46 4.83 -20.21
C VAL A 11 -13.97 6.22 -19.87
N ASP A 12 -15.13 6.59 -20.38
CA ASP A 12 -15.78 7.87 -20.09
C ASP A 12 -16.38 7.89 -18.66
N THR A 13 -16.68 6.72 -18.10
CA THR A 13 -17.21 6.54 -16.75
C THR A 13 -16.58 5.31 -16.08
N LEU A 14 -16.27 5.41 -14.80
CA LEU A 14 -15.58 4.37 -14.04
C LEU A 14 -16.31 4.13 -12.72
N SER A 15 -16.69 2.88 -12.44
CA SER A 15 -17.20 2.46 -11.12
C SER A 15 -16.07 2.24 -10.12
N LEU A 16 -16.40 2.21 -8.83
CA LEU A 16 -15.42 1.93 -7.78
C LEU A 16 -14.75 0.57 -7.97
N GLN A 17 -15.52 -0.45 -8.33
CA GLN A 17 -14.99 -1.81 -8.54
C GLN A 17 -14.02 -1.86 -9.73
N GLU A 18 -14.37 -1.22 -10.84
CA GLU A 18 -13.47 -1.12 -12.00
C GLU A 18 -12.19 -0.35 -11.67
N ALA A 19 -12.27 0.73 -10.86
CA ALA A 19 -11.11 1.46 -10.40
C ALA A 19 -10.17 0.56 -9.57
N ILE A 20 -10.72 -0.26 -8.66
CA ILE A 20 -9.94 -1.23 -7.89
C ILE A 20 -9.29 -2.25 -8.83
N ASP A 21 -10.03 -2.84 -9.76
CA ASP A 21 -9.52 -3.84 -10.69
C ASP A 21 -8.40 -3.30 -11.60
N ILE A 22 -8.53 -2.06 -12.08
CA ILE A 22 -7.48 -1.40 -12.86
C ILE A 22 -6.23 -1.20 -12.00
N SER A 23 -6.39 -0.71 -10.77
CA SER A 23 -5.26 -0.48 -9.86
C SER A 23 -4.48 -1.76 -9.55
N LEU A 24 -5.19 -2.88 -9.39
CA LEU A 24 -4.59 -4.21 -9.15
C LEU A 24 -3.92 -4.81 -10.39
N ARG A 25 -4.12 -4.24 -11.58
CA ARG A 25 -3.45 -4.68 -12.81
C ARG A 25 -2.30 -3.77 -13.23
N GLN A 26 -2.42 -2.47 -13.00
CA GLN A 26 -1.54 -1.47 -13.63
C GLN A 26 -0.79 -0.59 -12.64
N SER A 27 -1.20 -0.52 -11.35
CA SER A 27 -0.53 0.32 -10.37
C SER A 27 0.91 -0.12 -10.16
N PRO A 28 1.90 0.79 -10.29
CA PRO A 28 3.30 0.50 -9.99
C PRO A 28 3.50 -0.07 -8.59
N THR A 29 2.75 0.38 -7.60
CA THR A 29 2.82 -0.11 -6.21
C THR A 29 2.44 -1.59 -6.11
N TYR A 30 1.39 -2.02 -6.83
CA TYR A 30 0.99 -3.43 -6.88
C TYR A 30 2.06 -4.28 -7.56
N LEU A 31 2.55 -3.83 -8.72
CA LEU A 31 3.57 -4.55 -9.50
C LEU A 31 4.88 -4.68 -8.72
N GLU A 32 5.34 -3.60 -8.07
CA GLU A 32 6.55 -3.60 -7.22
C GLU A 32 6.43 -4.59 -6.05
N SER A 33 5.30 -4.59 -5.36
CA SER A 33 5.08 -5.51 -4.24
C SER A 33 5.00 -6.97 -4.70
N GLY A 34 4.43 -7.23 -5.88
CA GLY A 34 4.40 -8.54 -6.53
C GLY A 34 5.79 -9.06 -6.90
N GLU A 35 6.64 -8.21 -7.51
CA GLU A 35 8.03 -8.54 -7.82
C GLU A 35 8.87 -8.74 -6.55
N THR A 36 8.60 -7.99 -5.49
CA THR A 36 9.25 -8.19 -4.19
C THR A 36 8.90 -9.56 -3.60
N LEU A 37 7.65 -9.99 -3.71
CA LEU A 37 7.21 -11.33 -3.32
C LEU A 37 7.88 -12.41 -4.21
N ALA A 38 7.92 -12.22 -5.52
CA ALA A 38 8.59 -13.13 -6.45
C ALA A 38 10.08 -13.26 -6.11
N LYS A 39 10.78 -12.14 -5.86
CA LYS A 39 12.18 -12.13 -5.40
C LYS A 39 12.37 -12.93 -4.11
N SER A 40 11.48 -12.83 -3.14
CA SER A 40 11.57 -13.57 -1.89
C SER A 40 11.43 -15.09 -2.10
N ARG A 41 10.58 -15.51 -3.05
CA ARG A 41 10.46 -16.92 -3.48
C ARG A 41 11.75 -17.43 -4.13
N VAL A 42 12.36 -16.64 -4.99
CA VAL A 42 13.67 -16.98 -5.59
C VAL A 42 14.74 -17.12 -4.50
N GLN A 43 14.74 -16.26 -3.48
CA GLN A 43 15.68 -16.38 -2.35
C GLN A 43 15.47 -17.67 -1.54
N PHE A 44 14.23 -18.11 -1.38
CA PHE A 44 13.93 -19.40 -0.76
C PHE A 44 14.44 -20.56 -1.61
N PHE A 45 14.24 -20.57 -2.94
CA PHE A 45 14.79 -21.59 -3.83
C PHE A 45 16.33 -21.57 -3.85
N LYS A 46 16.94 -20.37 -3.78
CA LYS A 46 18.38 -20.23 -3.61
C LYS A 46 18.86 -20.90 -2.31
N ALA A 47 18.15 -20.70 -1.20
CA ALA A 47 18.49 -21.37 0.06
C ALA A 47 18.37 -22.90 -0.05
N LEU A 48 17.35 -23.41 -0.75
CA LEU A 48 17.22 -24.85 -1.03
C LEU A 48 18.36 -25.38 -1.90
N SER A 49 18.90 -24.59 -2.82
CA SER A 49 20.01 -25.03 -3.68
C SER A 49 21.31 -25.31 -2.92
N TYR A 50 21.46 -24.78 -1.70
CA TYR A 50 22.60 -25.09 -0.84
C TYR A 50 22.61 -26.54 -0.32
N LEU A 51 21.50 -27.29 -0.46
CA LEU A 51 21.46 -28.72 -0.22
C LEU A 51 22.04 -29.53 -1.38
N LEU A 52 22.22 -28.92 -2.54
CA LEU A 52 22.77 -29.60 -3.70
C LEU A 52 24.31 -29.62 -3.61
N PRO A 53 24.97 -30.60 -4.28
CA PRO A 53 26.41 -30.61 -4.38
C PRO A 53 26.94 -29.31 -5.01
N THR A 54 27.95 -28.72 -4.42
CA THR A 54 28.71 -27.62 -5.01
C THR A 54 29.88 -28.11 -5.79
N THR A 55 30.04 -27.63 -7.01
CA THR A 55 31.19 -27.93 -7.87
C THR A 55 32.07 -26.69 -7.99
N SER A 56 33.35 -26.83 -7.70
CA SER A 56 34.33 -25.77 -7.94
C SER A 56 35.41 -26.26 -8.86
N THR A 57 35.82 -25.44 -9.83
CA THR A 57 36.94 -25.68 -10.71
C THR A 57 37.96 -24.58 -10.47
N THR A 58 39.20 -24.97 -10.22
CA THR A 58 40.32 -24.04 -10.08
C THR A 58 41.44 -24.40 -10.99
N GLY A 59 42.10 -23.40 -11.57
CA GLY A 59 43.35 -23.54 -12.29
C GLY A 59 44.36 -22.55 -11.72
N SER A 60 45.58 -22.98 -11.48
CA SER A 60 46.65 -22.07 -11.07
C SER A 60 47.97 -22.39 -11.76
N TRP A 61 48.73 -21.36 -12.05
CA TRP A 61 50.13 -21.44 -12.39
C TRP A 61 50.91 -20.76 -11.29
N THR A 62 51.95 -21.46 -10.81
CA THR A 62 52.84 -20.97 -9.77
C THR A 62 54.28 -21.12 -10.24
N LYS A 63 55.02 -20.02 -10.22
CA LYS A 63 56.48 -20.04 -10.41
C LYS A 63 57.15 -19.75 -9.07
N SER A 64 57.98 -20.63 -8.62
CA SER A 64 58.75 -20.49 -7.38
C SER A 64 60.23 -20.38 -7.71
N GLU A 65 60.85 -19.27 -7.29
CA GLU A 65 62.28 -19.03 -7.46
C GLU A 65 62.95 -19.13 -6.09
N TYR A 66 63.84 -20.11 -5.94
CA TYR A 66 64.59 -20.33 -4.70
C TYR A 66 66.08 -20.56 -5.00
N LYS A 67 66.90 -19.57 -4.69
CA LYS A 67 68.35 -19.54 -4.88
C LYS A 67 68.78 -19.94 -6.32
N HIS A 68 68.93 -21.19 -6.60
CA HIS A 68 69.37 -21.73 -7.90
C HIS A 68 68.35 -22.71 -8.51
N LEU A 69 67.16 -22.80 -7.95
CA LEU A 69 66.14 -23.72 -8.44
C LEU A 69 64.84 -22.89 -8.81
N ASN A 70 64.54 -22.89 -10.10
CA ASN A 70 63.27 -22.34 -10.60
C ASN A 70 62.34 -23.51 -10.87
N THR A 71 61.18 -23.54 -10.22
CA THR A 71 60.15 -24.55 -10.48
C THR A 71 58.91 -23.87 -10.96
N GLU A 72 58.32 -24.34 -12.04
CA GLU A 72 57.03 -23.98 -12.54
C GLU A 72 56.05 -25.13 -12.28
N ARG A 73 54.83 -24.78 -11.83
CA ARG A 73 53.79 -25.77 -11.55
C ARG A 73 52.46 -25.30 -12.06
N TYR A 74 51.80 -26.09 -12.84
CA TYR A 74 50.46 -25.92 -13.34
C TYR A 74 49.56 -26.90 -12.61
N THR A 75 48.53 -26.37 -11.92
CA THR A 75 47.56 -27.20 -11.21
C THR A 75 46.15 -26.92 -11.71
N GLY A 76 45.39 -27.99 -11.90
CA GLY A 76 43.99 -27.94 -12.21
C GLY A 76 43.20 -28.76 -11.20
N SER A 77 42.07 -28.29 -10.71
CA SER A 77 41.22 -29.10 -9.84
C SER A 77 39.75 -28.95 -10.16
N ILE A 78 39.03 -30.05 -10.00
CA ILE A 78 37.57 -30.10 -9.96
C ILE A 78 37.20 -30.72 -8.62
N ASN A 79 36.52 -29.96 -7.78
CA ASN A 79 36.09 -30.40 -6.46
C ASN A 79 34.56 -30.41 -6.40
N LEU A 80 33.98 -31.51 -5.98
CA LEU A 80 32.59 -31.70 -5.68
C LEU A 80 32.42 -31.80 -4.16
N SER A 81 31.59 -31.01 -3.56
CA SER A 81 31.29 -31.07 -2.12
C SER A 81 29.80 -31.15 -1.89
N PHE A 82 29.35 -32.09 -1.07
CA PHE A 82 27.97 -32.33 -0.71
C PHE A 82 27.79 -32.15 0.82
N PRO A 83 27.02 -31.19 1.28
CA PRO A 83 26.72 -31.01 2.70
C PRO A 83 25.75 -32.12 3.16
N VAL A 84 26.21 -33.01 4.06
CA VAL A 84 25.37 -34.06 4.66
C VAL A 84 24.64 -33.53 5.86
N PHE A 85 25.32 -32.72 6.67
CA PHE A 85 24.76 -32.03 7.81
C PHE A 85 25.46 -30.69 8.00
N ASP A 86 24.72 -29.63 7.80
CA ASP A 86 25.15 -28.25 8.06
C ASP A 86 23.98 -27.44 8.62
N LEU A 87 24.09 -27.03 9.89
CA LEU A 87 23.04 -26.27 10.56
C LEU A 87 22.83 -24.90 9.93
N ASP A 88 23.87 -24.29 9.34
CA ASP A 88 23.75 -23.00 8.66
C ASP A 88 22.90 -23.12 7.38
N VAL A 89 23.06 -24.23 6.63
CA VAL A 89 22.22 -24.53 5.46
C VAL A 89 20.76 -24.72 5.89
N ILE A 90 20.52 -25.52 6.93
CA ILE A 90 19.17 -25.77 7.46
C ILE A 90 18.55 -24.47 7.95
N SER A 91 19.32 -23.65 8.69
CA SER A 91 18.85 -22.36 9.20
C SER A 91 18.50 -21.40 8.07
N SER A 92 19.35 -21.32 7.04
CA SER A 92 19.12 -20.44 5.89
C SER A 92 17.82 -20.77 5.16
N ILE A 93 17.47 -22.05 5.03
CA ILE A 93 16.21 -22.51 4.40
C ILE A 93 14.99 -22.12 5.24
N ILE A 94 15.04 -22.38 6.55
CA ILE A 94 13.93 -22.09 7.45
C ILE A 94 13.71 -20.57 7.56
N ILE A 95 14.78 -19.80 7.63
CA ILE A 95 14.73 -18.33 7.67
C ILE A 95 14.21 -17.79 6.34
N ALA A 96 14.72 -18.26 5.19
CA ALA A 96 14.26 -17.82 3.87
C ALA A 96 12.77 -18.14 3.66
N LYS A 97 12.28 -19.32 4.10
CA LYS A 97 10.87 -19.68 4.06
C LYS A 97 10.02 -18.78 4.96
N GLY A 98 10.52 -18.47 6.15
CA GLY A 98 9.84 -17.55 7.06
C GLY A 98 9.82 -16.12 6.55
N GLN A 99 10.88 -15.66 5.85
CA GLN A 99 10.93 -14.36 5.18
C GLN A 99 9.96 -14.30 4.00
N GLU A 100 9.89 -15.35 3.16
CA GLU A 100 8.89 -15.45 2.08
C GLU A 100 7.47 -15.28 2.63
N LYS A 101 7.14 -15.98 3.73
CA LYS A 101 5.85 -15.83 4.40
C LYS A 101 5.62 -14.40 4.92
N GLY A 102 6.65 -13.77 5.50
CA GLY A 102 6.60 -12.37 5.93
C GLY A 102 6.35 -11.42 4.77
N THR A 103 7.06 -11.60 3.66
CA THR A 103 6.90 -10.80 2.44
C THR A 103 5.50 -11.00 1.81
N SER A 104 4.94 -12.22 1.88
CA SER A 104 3.57 -12.48 1.42
C SER A 104 2.54 -11.71 2.25
N ILE A 105 2.70 -11.65 3.58
CA ILE A 105 1.83 -10.84 4.44
C ILE A 105 2.00 -9.33 4.14
N GLN A 106 3.23 -8.88 3.90
CA GLN A 106 3.52 -7.51 3.51
C GLN A 106 2.86 -7.15 2.17
N HIS A 107 2.97 -8.02 1.17
CA HIS A 107 2.30 -7.84 -0.13
C HIS A 107 0.78 -7.68 0.05
N ASN A 108 0.14 -8.53 0.86
CA ASN A 108 -1.29 -8.40 1.15
C ASN A 108 -1.62 -7.07 1.85
N GLN A 109 -0.72 -6.57 2.72
CA GLN A 109 -0.89 -5.27 3.36
C GLN A 109 -0.76 -4.11 2.35
N ASP A 110 0.20 -4.20 1.43
CA ASP A 110 0.40 -3.20 0.38
C ASP A 110 -0.80 -3.15 -0.57
N VAL A 111 -1.36 -4.32 -0.93
CA VAL A 111 -2.60 -4.45 -1.70
C VAL A 111 -3.79 -3.83 -0.96
N ALA A 112 -3.97 -4.16 0.32
CA ALA A 112 -5.06 -3.59 1.12
C ALA A 112 -4.92 -2.05 1.27
N ASN A 113 -3.70 -1.54 1.42
CA ASN A 113 -3.41 -0.11 1.41
C ASN A 113 -3.75 0.54 0.07
N LEU A 114 -3.38 -0.10 -1.05
CA LEU A 114 -3.69 0.38 -2.40
C LEU A 114 -5.22 0.48 -2.58
N ILE A 115 -5.96 -0.57 -2.25
CA ILE A 115 -7.44 -0.58 -2.34
C ILE A 115 -8.04 0.54 -1.48
N LEU A 116 -7.56 0.72 -0.24
CA LEU A 116 -8.02 1.81 0.63
C LEU A 116 -7.74 3.18 0.01
N ASN A 117 -6.56 3.39 -0.59
CA ASN A 117 -6.21 4.65 -1.23
C ASN A 117 -7.05 4.89 -2.49
N VAL A 118 -7.32 3.86 -3.29
CA VAL A 118 -8.23 3.95 -4.44
C VAL A 118 -9.65 4.32 -3.98
N LYS A 119 -10.19 3.67 -2.95
CA LYS A 119 -11.50 4.02 -2.37
C LYS A 119 -11.53 5.49 -1.92
N LYS A 120 -10.49 5.95 -1.20
CA LYS A 120 -10.38 7.35 -0.75
C LYS A 120 -10.36 8.33 -1.91
N SER A 121 -9.52 8.10 -2.90
CA SER A 121 -9.39 8.98 -4.06
C SER A 121 -10.66 8.97 -4.92
N TYR A 122 -11.31 7.82 -5.07
CA TYR A 122 -12.58 7.68 -5.80
C TYR A 122 -13.72 8.44 -5.11
N TYR A 123 -13.87 8.32 -3.78
CA TYR A 123 -14.87 9.08 -3.02
C TYR A 123 -14.56 10.60 -3.03
N SER A 124 -13.29 10.98 -3.04
CA SER A 124 -12.89 12.37 -3.22
C SER A 124 -13.31 12.89 -4.60
N LEU A 125 -13.21 12.08 -5.65
CA LEU A 125 -13.65 12.44 -7.00
C LEU A 125 -15.18 12.60 -7.09
N ILE A 126 -15.95 11.67 -6.49
CA ILE A 126 -17.41 11.83 -6.40
C ILE A 126 -17.76 13.14 -5.66
N THR A 127 -17.08 13.38 -4.52
CA THR A 127 -17.29 14.61 -3.74
C THR A 127 -17.03 15.86 -4.56
N ALA A 128 -15.88 15.90 -5.25
CA ALA A 128 -15.48 17.06 -6.05
C ALA A 128 -16.46 17.30 -7.22
N ASN A 129 -16.94 16.24 -7.88
CA ASN A 129 -17.92 16.32 -8.94
C ASN A 129 -19.28 16.84 -8.45
N GLU A 130 -19.76 16.35 -7.28
CA GLU A 130 -21.01 16.84 -6.67
C GLU A 130 -20.90 18.30 -6.20
N LEU A 131 -19.74 18.70 -5.68
CA LEU A 131 -19.47 20.09 -5.29
C LEU A 131 -19.43 21.00 -6.52
N LEU A 132 -18.81 20.56 -7.62
CA LEU A 132 -18.79 21.32 -8.87
C LEU A 132 -20.21 21.51 -9.43
N ASN A 133 -21.02 20.45 -9.47
CA ASN A 133 -22.41 20.52 -9.92
C ASN A 133 -23.24 21.48 -9.03
N SER A 134 -23.03 21.41 -7.72
CA SER A 134 -23.73 22.28 -6.76
C SER A 134 -23.32 23.75 -6.89
N SER A 135 -22.03 24.03 -7.06
CA SER A 135 -21.49 25.38 -7.22
C SER A 135 -21.89 26.00 -8.57
N GLN A 136 -21.92 25.19 -9.64
CA GLN A 136 -22.38 25.65 -10.94
C GLN A 136 -23.86 26.09 -10.91
N LYS A 137 -24.73 25.28 -10.29
CA LYS A 137 -26.14 25.64 -10.12
C LYS A 137 -26.33 26.90 -9.25
N ALA A 138 -25.49 27.08 -8.21
CA ALA A 138 -25.52 28.29 -7.38
C ALA A 138 -25.06 29.51 -8.18
N PHE A 139 -24.02 29.37 -9.00
CA PHE A 139 -23.54 30.45 -9.88
C PHE A 139 -24.56 30.83 -10.95
N GLU A 140 -25.23 29.89 -11.59
CA GLU A 140 -26.30 30.13 -12.56
C GLU A 140 -27.43 30.92 -11.94
N ARG A 141 -27.90 30.53 -10.74
CA ARG A 141 -28.92 31.26 -10.00
C ARG A 141 -28.48 32.66 -9.60
N ALA A 142 -27.24 32.83 -9.17
CA ALA A 142 -26.74 34.17 -8.81
C ALA A 142 -26.65 35.09 -10.02
N MET A 143 -26.34 34.56 -11.19
CA MET A 143 -26.31 35.28 -12.46
C MET A 143 -27.77 35.74 -12.83
N GLU A 144 -28.75 34.85 -12.72
CA GLU A 144 -30.15 35.17 -12.96
C GLU A 144 -30.69 36.23 -11.99
N ASN A 145 -30.39 36.07 -10.68
CA ASN A 145 -30.77 37.05 -9.66
C ASN A 145 -30.13 38.41 -9.93
N LYS A 146 -28.85 38.49 -10.29
CA LYS A 146 -28.20 39.75 -10.66
C LYS A 146 -28.91 40.42 -11.82
N LYS A 147 -29.19 39.71 -12.90
CA LYS A 147 -29.89 40.21 -14.08
C LYS A 147 -31.31 40.74 -13.71
N LEU A 148 -32.01 40.01 -12.86
CA LEU A 148 -33.33 40.42 -12.39
C LEU A 148 -33.27 41.76 -11.62
N VAL A 149 -32.29 41.86 -10.69
CA VAL A 149 -32.13 43.10 -9.87
C VAL A 149 -31.61 44.26 -10.74
N GLU A 150 -30.77 44.05 -11.72
CA GLU A 150 -30.33 45.06 -12.72
C GLU A 150 -31.58 45.65 -13.43
N THR A 151 -32.44 44.79 -13.97
CA THR A 151 -33.68 45.23 -14.65
C THR A 151 -34.61 45.99 -13.69
N LYS A 152 -34.81 45.52 -12.45
CA LYS A 152 -35.61 46.21 -11.44
C LYS A 152 -35.00 47.58 -11.07
N TYR A 153 -33.67 47.72 -11.01
CA TYR A 153 -33.01 48.99 -10.72
C TYR A 153 -33.18 49.98 -11.86
N GLU A 154 -33.06 49.54 -13.12
CA GLU A 154 -33.32 50.39 -14.30
C GLU A 154 -34.77 50.90 -14.36
N LEU A 155 -35.72 50.08 -13.88
CA LEU A 155 -37.12 50.44 -13.79
C LEU A 155 -37.46 51.24 -12.50
N GLY A 156 -36.45 51.55 -11.64
CA GLY A 156 -36.65 52.28 -10.40
C GLY A 156 -37.31 51.50 -9.27
N SER A 157 -37.47 50.19 -9.42
CA SER A 157 -38.15 49.30 -8.44
C SER A 157 -37.19 48.50 -7.53
N ALA A 158 -35.85 48.64 -7.70
CA ALA A 158 -34.83 48.15 -6.79
C ALA A 158 -33.88 49.28 -6.38
N SER A 159 -33.28 49.14 -5.20
CA SER A 159 -32.30 50.10 -4.68
C SER A 159 -30.89 49.86 -5.25
N LYS A 160 -30.03 50.88 -5.23
CA LYS A 160 -28.60 50.73 -5.56
C LYS A 160 -27.91 49.73 -4.63
N LEU A 161 -28.36 49.64 -3.37
CA LEU A 161 -27.83 48.68 -2.42
C LEU A 161 -28.11 47.23 -2.85
N GLU A 162 -29.33 46.93 -3.26
CA GLU A 162 -29.71 45.59 -3.76
C GLU A 162 -28.87 45.19 -4.99
N LEU A 163 -28.67 46.16 -5.92
CA LEU A 163 -27.81 45.90 -7.08
C LEU A 163 -26.38 45.54 -6.69
N LEU A 164 -25.80 46.30 -5.76
CA LEU A 164 -24.41 45.98 -5.27
C LEU A 164 -24.37 44.67 -4.51
N GLN A 165 -25.39 44.32 -3.73
CA GLN A 165 -25.49 43.01 -3.06
C GLN A 165 -25.59 41.85 -4.05
N ALA A 166 -26.36 41.99 -5.12
CA ALA A 166 -26.47 40.98 -6.17
C ALA A 166 -25.14 40.81 -6.91
N GLU A 167 -24.40 41.87 -7.13
CA GLU A 167 -23.10 41.83 -7.78
C GLU A 167 -22.04 41.15 -6.90
N VAL A 168 -21.97 41.45 -5.61
CA VAL A 168 -21.08 40.80 -4.64
C VAL A 168 -21.39 39.30 -4.55
N PHE A 169 -22.68 38.95 -4.44
CA PHE A 169 -23.09 37.52 -4.36
C PHE A 169 -22.73 36.75 -5.66
N TYR A 170 -22.94 37.36 -6.81
CA TYR A 170 -22.49 36.78 -8.11
C TYR A 170 -20.99 36.53 -8.15
N LEU A 171 -20.16 37.50 -7.73
CA LEU A 171 -18.69 37.33 -7.70
C LEU A 171 -18.27 36.24 -6.71
N GLN A 172 -18.93 36.12 -5.56
CA GLN A 172 -18.66 35.10 -4.58
C GLN A 172 -19.01 33.69 -5.10
N THR A 173 -20.14 33.53 -5.78
CA THR A 173 -20.53 32.25 -6.38
C THR A 173 -19.62 31.88 -7.55
N LEU A 174 -19.14 32.82 -8.34
CA LEU A 174 -18.16 32.64 -9.40
C LEU A 174 -16.84 32.12 -8.82
N GLN A 175 -16.38 32.73 -7.70
CA GLN A 175 -15.18 32.26 -6.99
C GLN A 175 -15.35 30.82 -6.47
N ASN A 176 -16.48 30.51 -5.85
CA ASN A 176 -16.78 29.17 -5.34
C ASN A 176 -16.80 28.13 -6.48
N ASN A 177 -17.37 28.48 -7.63
CA ASN A 177 -17.37 27.60 -8.80
C ASN A 177 -15.94 27.35 -9.34
N SER A 178 -15.11 28.39 -9.41
CA SER A 178 -13.70 28.25 -9.83
C SER A 178 -12.91 27.34 -8.86
N GLN A 179 -13.16 27.45 -7.55
CA GLN A 179 -12.54 26.56 -6.56
C GLN A 179 -13.02 25.11 -6.73
N ALA A 180 -14.31 24.88 -6.99
CA ALA A 180 -14.85 23.55 -7.20
C ALA A 180 -14.28 22.88 -8.47
N MET A 181 -14.07 23.65 -9.57
CA MET A 181 -13.39 23.17 -10.78
C MET A 181 -11.95 22.73 -10.47
N THR A 182 -11.24 23.50 -9.65
CA THR A 182 -9.86 23.16 -9.26
C THR A 182 -9.83 21.88 -8.41
N LEU A 183 -10.74 21.73 -7.46
CA LEU A 183 -10.85 20.52 -6.62
C LEU A 183 -11.17 19.28 -7.45
N GLU A 184 -12.05 19.41 -8.43
CA GLU A 184 -12.38 18.30 -9.35
C GLU A 184 -11.17 17.89 -10.17
N ALA A 185 -10.45 18.83 -10.77
CA ALA A 185 -9.24 18.57 -11.54
C ALA A 185 -8.13 17.89 -10.68
N GLN A 186 -7.97 18.33 -9.41
CA GLN A 186 -7.03 17.70 -8.48
C GLN A 186 -7.45 16.26 -8.14
N ALA A 187 -8.72 16.02 -7.79
CA ALA A 187 -9.22 14.69 -7.48
C ALA A 187 -9.09 13.72 -8.68
N GLN A 188 -9.32 14.21 -9.90
CA GLN A 188 -9.05 13.44 -11.10
C GLN A 188 -7.58 13.04 -11.22
N GLN A 189 -6.65 13.96 -11.02
CA GLN A 189 -5.21 13.66 -11.12
C GLN A 189 -4.73 12.68 -10.05
N GLU A 190 -5.25 12.78 -8.81
CA GLU A 190 -4.92 11.83 -7.75
C GLU A 190 -5.38 10.41 -8.10
N LEU A 191 -6.60 10.25 -8.59
CA LEU A 191 -7.11 8.93 -9.00
C LEU A 191 -6.34 8.39 -10.22
N LYS A 192 -6.09 9.21 -11.25
CA LYS A 192 -5.29 8.84 -12.42
C LYS A 192 -3.90 8.34 -12.05
N ALA A 193 -3.24 9.00 -11.12
CA ALA A 193 -1.92 8.60 -10.65
C ALA A 193 -1.94 7.22 -9.96
N LEU A 194 -2.96 6.93 -9.14
CA LEU A 194 -3.12 5.63 -8.49
C LEU A 194 -3.43 4.51 -9.48
N LEU A 195 -4.24 4.81 -10.50
CA LEU A 195 -4.64 3.85 -11.54
C LEU A 195 -3.61 3.71 -12.66
N ASN A 196 -2.62 4.61 -12.74
CA ASN A 196 -1.64 4.72 -13.83
C ASN A 196 -2.30 4.85 -15.21
N ILE A 197 -3.31 5.74 -15.34
CA ILE A 197 -4.04 6.02 -16.59
C ILE A 197 -3.96 7.51 -16.94
N GLN A 198 -4.12 7.84 -18.23
CA GLN A 198 -3.99 9.23 -18.73
C GLN A 198 -5.35 9.87 -19.10
N ASN A 199 -6.37 9.07 -19.40
CA ASN A 199 -7.66 9.55 -19.83
C ASN A 199 -8.42 10.28 -18.73
N GLN A 200 -9.38 11.14 -19.08
CA GLN A 200 -10.31 11.73 -18.12
C GLN A 200 -11.22 10.64 -17.53
N ILE A 201 -11.51 10.78 -16.24
CA ILE A 201 -12.29 9.83 -15.48
C ILE A 201 -13.51 10.56 -14.92
N TYR A 202 -14.68 10.00 -15.14
CA TYR A 202 -15.92 10.42 -14.48
C TYR A 202 -16.41 9.27 -13.59
N PRO A 203 -16.84 9.55 -12.35
CA PRO A 203 -17.39 8.53 -11.48
C PRO A 203 -18.74 8.04 -12.07
N ALA A 204 -18.88 6.72 -12.22
CA ALA A 204 -20.15 6.11 -12.59
C ALA A 204 -21.12 6.04 -11.41
N ASP A 205 -20.56 5.96 -10.18
CA ASP A 205 -21.32 5.86 -8.95
C ASP A 205 -21.60 7.25 -8.37
N SER A 206 -22.69 7.34 -7.61
CA SER A 206 -23.03 8.45 -6.74
C SER A 206 -23.12 7.98 -5.30
N PHE A 207 -23.01 8.92 -4.34
CA PHE A 207 -23.23 8.56 -2.94
C PHE A 207 -24.67 8.13 -2.69
N VAL A 208 -24.85 6.99 -2.07
CA VAL A 208 -26.13 6.49 -1.58
C VAL A 208 -26.22 6.74 -0.08
N ILE A 209 -27.30 7.35 0.39
CA ILE A 209 -27.54 7.50 1.83
C ILE A 209 -28.11 6.18 2.36
N PRO A 210 -27.40 5.48 3.28
CA PRO A 210 -27.91 4.23 3.82
C PRO A 210 -29.21 4.45 4.63
N ASP A 211 -30.18 3.56 4.47
CA ASP A 211 -31.40 3.59 5.26
C ASP A 211 -31.17 3.20 6.73
N THR A 212 -30.22 2.30 6.96
CA THR A 212 -29.84 1.79 8.28
C THR A 212 -28.33 1.81 8.44
N PHE A 213 -27.88 2.22 9.62
CA PHE A 213 -26.45 2.19 9.99
C PHE A 213 -26.20 1.05 10.98
N ILE A 214 -25.47 0.03 10.56
CA ILE A 214 -25.10 -1.10 11.41
C ILE A 214 -23.68 -0.89 11.90
N LEU A 215 -23.52 -0.65 13.19
CA LEU A 215 -22.22 -0.56 13.83
C LEU A 215 -22.00 -1.77 14.72
N PRO A 216 -21.07 -2.71 14.41
CA PRO A 216 -20.77 -3.86 15.24
C PRO A 216 -20.25 -3.44 16.62
N SER A 217 -20.32 -4.35 17.61
CA SER A 217 -19.77 -4.06 18.94
C SER A 217 -18.25 -3.90 18.88
N LEU A 218 -17.72 -2.99 19.68
CA LEU A 218 -16.28 -2.70 19.74
C LEU A 218 -15.48 -3.95 20.15
N ASP A 219 -16.01 -4.77 21.05
CA ASP A 219 -15.35 -5.99 21.51
C ASP A 219 -15.23 -7.03 20.38
N SER A 220 -16.28 -7.23 19.59
CA SER A 220 -16.22 -8.11 18.41
C SER A 220 -15.18 -7.62 17.39
N LEU A 221 -15.11 -6.30 17.15
CA LEU A 221 -14.12 -5.72 16.24
C LEU A 221 -12.70 -5.90 16.77
N LYS A 222 -12.49 -5.83 18.08
CA LYS A 222 -11.19 -6.07 18.72
C LYS A 222 -10.71 -7.52 18.55
N GLU A 223 -11.58 -8.50 18.67
CA GLU A 223 -11.24 -9.91 18.43
C GLU A 223 -10.82 -10.14 16.98
N ILE A 224 -11.58 -9.57 16.04
CA ILE A 224 -11.24 -9.64 14.61
C ILE A 224 -9.89 -8.97 14.35
N LEU A 225 -9.65 -7.78 14.89
CA LEU A 225 -8.39 -7.05 14.75
C LEU A 225 -7.19 -7.91 15.16
N LEU A 226 -7.22 -8.54 16.33
CA LEU A 226 -6.12 -9.33 16.87
C LEU A 226 -5.75 -10.55 16.02
N THR A 227 -6.69 -11.04 15.20
CA THR A 227 -6.51 -12.21 14.34
C THR A 227 -6.27 -11.87 12.88
N ALA A 228 -6.99 -10.89 12.34
CA ALA A 228 -7.01 -10.59 10.92
C ALA A 228 -6.11 -9.41 10.51
N ASN A 229 -5.81 -8.47 11.42
CA ASN A 229 -4.98 -7.30 11.09
C ASN A 229 -3.62 -7.72 10.54
N LEU A 230 -3.29 -7.24 9.33
CA LEU A 230 -2.10 -7.64 8.59
C LEU A 230 -0.81 -7.16 9.27
N GLY A 231 -0.79 -5.99 9.89
CA GLY A 231 0.35 -5.47 10.64
C GLY A 231 0.68 -6.33 11.87
N ILE A 232 -0.35 -6.78 12.61
CA ILE A 232 -0.19 -7.70 13.74
C ILE A 232 0.31 -9.07 13.26
N ARG A 233 -0.25 -9.59 12.16
CA ARG A 233 0.18 -10.86 11.55
C ARG A 233 1.64 -10.80 11.09
N LEU A 234 2.05 -9.70 10.46
CA LEU A 234 3.44 -9.48 10.06
C LEU A 234 4.37 -9.43 11.28
N SER A 235 4.02 -8.67 12.32
CA SER A 235 4.81 -8.60 13.56
C SER A 235 4.91 -9.96 14.28
N LYS A 236 3.84 -10.77 14.28
CA LYS A 236 3.87 -12.15 14.77
C LYS A 236 4.84 -13.02 13.97
N GLN A 237 4.85 -12.88 12.62
CA GLN A 237 5.77 -13.60 11.75
C GLN A 237 7.24 -13.21 12.01
N MET A 238 7.52 -11.90 12.17
CA MET A 238 8.88 -11.42 12.49
C MET A 238 9.36 -11.92 13.87
N ASN A 239 8.47 -11.97 14.86
CA ASN A 239 8.78 -12.55 16.17
C ASN A 239 9.07 -14.06 16.10
N SER A 240 8.34 -14.80 15.24
CA SER A 240 8.58 -16.22 14.97
C SER A 240 9.96 -16.45 14.34
N LEU A 241 10.34 -15.62 13.35
CA LEU A 241 11.68 -15.66 12.73
C LEU A 241 12.80 -15.39 13.75
N ALA A 242 12.65 -14.38 14.60
CA ALA A 242 13.63 -14.09 15.63
C ALA A 242 13.77 -15.24 16.65
N ARG A 243 12.67 -15.96 16.93
CA ARG A 243 12.71 -17.16 17.77
C ARG A 243 13.46 -18.29 17.09
N ALA A 244 13.27 -18.51 15.79
CA ALA A 244 14.02 -19.48 15.00
C ALA A 244 15.52 -19.13 14.98
N ASN A 245 15.86 -17.85 14.73
CA ASN A 245 17.24 -17.38 14.77
C ASN A 245 17.92 -17.65 16.14
N LEU A 246 17.22 -17.38 17.24
CA LEU A 246 17.76 -17.70 18.56
C LEU A 246 18.01 -19.20 18.73
N TRP A 247 17.08 -20.04 18.27
CA TRP A 247 17.25 -21.49 18.31
C TRP A 247 18.50 -21.94 17.54
N PHE A 248 18.68 -21.49 16.31
CA PHE A 248 19.86 -21.82 15.51
C PHE A 248 21.18 -21.30 16.14
N SER A 249 21.15 -20.06 16.68
CA SER A 249 22.30 -19.50 17.39
C SER A 249 22.68 -20.28 18.67
N THR A 250 21.70 -20.96 19.28
CA THR A 250 21.94 -21.80 20.46
C THR A 250 22.69 -23.08 20.09
N PHE A 251 22.43 -23.63 18.91
CA PHE A 251 23.02 -24.90 18.45
C PHE A 251 24.14 -24.70 17.41
N GLY A 252 24.65 -23.48 17.23
CA GLY A 252 25.70 -23.16 16.27
C GLY A 252 27.05 -23.84 16.52
N PHE A 253 27.21 -24.57 17.65
CA PHE A 253 28.41 -25.34 17.98
C PHE A 253 28.39 -26.77 17.37
N LEU A 254 27.30 -27.19 16.73
CA LEU A 254 27.20 -28.51 16.10
C LEU A 254 28.19 -28.65 14.93
N PRO A 255 28.73 -29.85 14.69
CA PRO A 255 29.63 -30.06 13.59
C PRO A 255 28.97 -29.91 12.23
N LYS A 256 29.76 -29.46 11.25
CA LYS A 256 29.39 -29.53 9.84
C LYS A 256 30.00 -30.79 9.23
N ILE A 257 29.21 -31.55 8.50
CA ILE A 257 29.60 -32.80 7.86
C ILE A 257 29.36 -32.65 6.38
N SER A 258 30.41 -32.83 5.58
CA SER A 258 30.32 -32.86 4.12
C SER A 258 31.08 -34.05 3.54
N ILE A 259 30.60 -34.58 2.43
CA ILE A 259 31.31 -35.54 1.59
C ILE A 259 31.95 -34.74 0.46
N PHE A 260 33.21 -35.05 0.16
CA PHE A 260 33.88 -34.40 -0.94
C PHE A 260 34.49 -35.43 -1.90
N TYR A 261 34.58 -35.02 -3.17
CA TYR A 261 35.30 -35.71 -4.22
C TYR A 261 36.11 -34.68 -4.99
N GLY A 262 37.43 -34.89 -5.06
CA GLY A 262 38.36 -34.03 -5.77
C GLY A 262 39.07 -34.76 -6.88
N TYR A 263 39.18 -34.13 -8.03
CA TYR A 263 39.97 -34.55 -9.18
C TYR A 263 41.01 -33.47 -9.43
N ASN A 264 42.28 -33.77 -9.10
CA ASN A 264 43.35 -32.78 -9.11
C ASN A 264 44.45 -33.21 -10.04
N THR A 265 44.92 -32.34 -10.91
CA THR A 265 46.11 -32.55 -11.73
C THR A 265 47.21 -31.56 -11.37
N SER A 266 48.46 -31.99 -11.41
CA SER A 266 49.62 -31.15 -11.15
C SER A 266 50.76 -31.54 -12.07
N VAL A 267 51.17 -30.60 -12.91
CA VAL A 267 52.22 -30.82 -13.94
C VAL A 267 53.22 -29.67 -13.94
N ASP A 268 54.48 -30.00 -14.31
CA ASP A 268 55.57 -29.02 -14.33
C ASP A 268 55.71 -28.29 -15.69
N SER A 269 54.90 -28.69 -16.69
CA SER A 269 54.82 -28.03 -18.00
C SER A 269 53.38 -27.89 -18.42
N PHE A 270 53.02 -26.75 -19.05
CA PHE A 270 51.68 -26.56 -19.58
C PHE A 270 51.47 -27.51 -20.77
N SER A 271 50.46 -28.36 -20.65
CA SER A 271 50.05 -29.27 -21.71
C SER A 271 48.50 -29.33 -21.74
N LEU A 272 47.93 -29.36 -22.96
CA LEU A 272 46.51 -29.65 -23.19
C LEU A 272 46.31 -31.10 -23.65
N ASP A 273 47.34 -31.93 -23.58
CA ASP A 273 47.25 -33.35 -23.89
C ASP A 273 46.46 -34.07 -22.76
N PHE A 274 45.34 -34.63 -23.11
CA PHE A 274 44.42 -35.30 -22.17
C PHE A 274 45.04 -36.54 -21.54
N ASP A 275 45.88 -37.28 -22.25
CA ASP A 275 46.52 -38.49 -21.71
C ASP A 275 47.60 -38.10 -20.70
N TYR A 276 48.41 -37.08 -20.99
CA TYR A 276 49.36 -36.53 -20.05
C TYR A 276 48.73 -35.96 -18.78
N LEU A 277 47.62 -35.22 -18.93
CA LEU A 277 46.89 -34.69 -17.78
C LEU A 277 46.24 -35.80 -16.95
N ARG A 278 45.68 -36.83 -17.59
CA ARG A 278 45.07 -37.98 -16.91
C ARG A 278 46.10 -38.77 -16.09
N ASP A 279 47.27 -38.99 -16.64
CA ASP A 279 48.32 -39.76 -15.97
C ASP A 279 48.92 -39.02 -14.76
N ASN A 280 48.81 -37.68 -14.75
CA ASN A 280 49.23 -36.83 -13.63
C ASN A 280 48.07 -36.41 -12.72
N THR A 281 46.96 -37.16 -12.71
CA THR A 281 45.77 -36.83 -11.93
C THR A 281 45.66 -37.69 -10.68
N THR A 282 45.29 -37.01 -9.57
CA THR A 282 44.99 -37.62 -8.28
C THR A 282 43.52 -37.52 -7.96
N LYS A 283 42.89 -38.59 -7.50
CA LYS A 283 41.51 -38.62 -7.05
C LYS A 283 41.49 -38.64 -5.53
N ASN A 284 40.84 -37.67 -4.93
CA ASN A 284 40.65 -37.53 -3.48
C ASN A 284 39.18 -37.58 -3.15
N TYR A 285 38.78 -38.43 -2.24
CA TYR A 285 37.42 -38.51 -1.74
C TYR A 285 37.39 -38.81 -0.25
N GLY A 286 36.40 -38.31 0.43
CA GLY A 286 36.32 -38.53 1.88
C GLY A 286 35.16 -37.79 2.51
N ILE A 287 35.16 -37.82 3.83
CA ILE A 287 34.22 -37.12 4.68
C ILE A 287 35.00 -36.02 5.42
N ASN A 288 34.52 -34.81 5.34
CA ASN A 288 35.03 -33.69 6.13
C ASN A 288 34.09 -33.39 7.30
N ILE A 289 34.62 -33.42 8.53
CA ILE A 289 33.90 -33.08 9.75
C ILE A 289 34.59 -31.84 10.35
N SER A 290 33.88 -30.72 10.39
CA SER A 290 34.42 -29.45 10.91
C SER A 290 33.68 -29.05 12.17
N PHE A 291 34.42 -28.78 13.26
CA PHE A 291 33.91 -28.28 14.53
C PHE A 291 34.37 -26.84 14.75
N PRO A 292 33.48 -25.87 15.05
CA PRO A 292 33.86 -24.49 15.29
C PRO A 292 34.42 -24.26 16.73
N ILE A 293 35.36 -25.06 17.18
CA ILE A 293 35.88 -25.06 18.57
C ILE A 293 36.52 -23.71 18.94
N PHE A 294 37.23 -23.08 18.02
CA PHE A 294 37.91 -21.81 18.28
C PHE A 294 37.01 -20.58 18.04
N GLU A 295 35.80 -20.78 17.55
CA GLU A 295 34.82 -19.73 17.29
C GLU A 295 33.85 -19.48 18.46
N ILE A 296 34.12 -20.07 19.63
CA ILE A 296 33.23 -19.98 20.83
C ILE A 296 32.88 -18.53 21.19
N LYS A 297 33.82 -17.59 21.05
CA LYS A 297 33.55 -16.16 21.31
C LYS A 297 32.47 -15.63 20.38
N THR A 298 32.59 -15.90 19.08
CA THR A 298 31.62 -15.49 18.06
C THR A 298 30.25 -16.13 18.31
N LEU A 299 30.20 -17.41 18.67
CA LEU A 299 28.97 -18.13 18.98
C LEU A 299 28.24 -17.53 20.18
N ILE A 300 28.98 -17.17 21.25
CA ILE A 300 28.40 -16.51 22.44
C ILE A 300 27.80 -15.15 22.07
N PHE A 301 28.53 -14.34 21.30
CA PHE A 301 28.00 -13.03 20.87
C PHE A 301 26.82 -13.17 19.94
N ASN A 302 26.81 -14.12 19.00
CA ASN A 302 25.68 -14.42 18.13
C ASN A 302 24.44 -14.81 18.95
N TYR A 303 24.58 -15.67 19.97
CA TYR A 303 23.48 -16.04 20.86
C TYR A 303 22.95 -14.83 21.63
N ILE A 304 23.84 -14.00 22.22
CA ILE A 304 23.45 -12.81 22.96
C ILE A 304 22.69 -11.85 22.04
N THR A 305 23.19 -11.62 20.83
CA THR A 305 22.56 -10.76 19.82
C THR A 305 21.17 -11.30 19.44
N ALA A 306 21.07 -12.58 19.08
CA ALA A 306 19.80 -13.20 18.74
C ALA A 306 18.76 -13.12 19.88
N LYS A 307 19.23 -13.26 21.16
CA LYS A 307 18.38 -13.10 22.34
C LYS A 307 17.88 -11.66 22.50
N LYS A 308 18.72 -10.66 22.20
CA LYS A 308 18.31 -9.25 22.20
C LYS A 308 17.33 -8.96 21.06
N ASP A 309 17.60 -9.47 19.86
CA ASP A 309 16.73 -9.32 18.70
C ASP A 309 15.33 -9.91 18.95
N LEU A 310 15.25 -11.10 19.57
CA LEU A 310 13.97 -11.68 19.97
C LEU A 310 13.21 -10.76 20.94
N ARG A 311 13.89 -10.15 21.92
CA ARG A 311 13.26 -9.19 22.82
C ARG A 311 12.75 -7.95 22.09
N ILE A 312 13.56 -7.41 21.18
CA ILE A 312 13.16 -6.27 20.33
C ILE A 312 11.91 -6.62 19.52
N LYS A 313 11.88 -7.79 18.86
CA LYS A 313 10.70 -8.23 18.08
C LYS A 313 9.47 -8.47 18.96
N LYS A 314 9.65 -8.96 20.18
CA LYS A 314 8.57 -9.10 21.17
C LYS A 314 7.97 -7.74 21.56
N TYR A 315 8.82 -6.74 21.86
CA TYR A 315 8.35 -5.39 22.17
C TYR A 315 7.69 -4.71 20.96
N ASN A 316 8.25 -4.91 19.76
CA ASN A 316 7.63 -4.41 18.54
C ASN A 316 6.23 -5.02 18.31
N LEU A 317 6.04 -6.31 18.57
CA LEU A 317 4.73 -6.93 18.52
C LEU A 317 3.75 -6.29 19.52
N GLN A 318 4.18 -6.09 20.76
CA GLN A 318 3.35 -5.40 21.77
C GLN A 318 2.96 -3.99 21.33
N LYS A 319 3.94 -3.23 20.83
CA LYS A 319 3.73 -1.89 20.30
C LYS A 319 2.73 -1.90 19.15
N THR A 320 2.89 -2.78 18.17
CA THR A 320 1.97 -2.91 17.02
C THR A 320 0.55 -3.23 17.48
N VAL A 321 0.38 -4.12 18.46
CA VAL A 321 -0.94 -4.46 19.01
C VAL A 321 -1.58 -3.22 19.67
N LEU A 322 -0.85 -2.50 20.51
CA LEU A 322 -1.36 -1.30 21.19
C LEU A 322 -1.71 -0.18 20.20
N GLU A 323 -0.87 0.03 19.18
CA GLU A 323 -1.13 1.03 18.13
C GLU A 323 -2.35 0.65 17.28
N SER A 324 -2.50 -0.64 16.95
CA SER A 324 -3.66 -1.14 16.20
C SER A 324 -4.95 -1.04 17.01
N GLU A 325 -4.92 -1.38 18.31
CA GLU A 325 -6.06 -1.18 19.21
C GLU A 325 -6.45 0.30 19.32
N LYS A 326 -5.46 1.19 19.53
CA LYS A 326 -5.69 2.64 19.54
C LYS A 326 -6.33 3.12 18.23
N ALA A 327 -5.81 2.67 17.08
CA ALA A 327 -6.35 3.04 15.77
C ALA A 327 -7.80 2.53 15.60
N LEU A 328 -8.11 1.32 16.08
CA LEU A 328 -9.47 0.78 16.10
C LEU A 328 -10.43 1.66 16.91
N TYR A 329 -10.05 2.04 18.13
CA TYR A 329 -10.86 2.93 18.96
C TYR A 329 -11.14 4.26 18.27
N ILE A 330 -10.10 4.90 17.73
CA ILE A 330 -10.25 6.18 17.01
C ILE A 330 -11.19 6.00 15.80
N SER A 331 -10.94 5.00 14.95
CA SER A 331 -11.74 4.76 13.75
C SER A 331 -13.20 4.41 14.07
N TYR A 332 -13.44 3.65 15.14
CA TYR A 332 -14.80 3.30 15.60
C TYR A 332 -15.59 4.55 16.01
N TYR A 333 -15.01 5.41 16.85
CA TYR A 333 -15.69 6.63 17.28
C TYR A 333 -15.83 7.66 16.15
N SER A 334 -14.85 7.76 15.25
CA SER A 334 -14.94 8.60 14.06
C SER A 334 -16.06 8.12 13.12
N LEU A 335 -16.21 6.80 12.93
CA LEU A 335 -17.33 6.27 12.14
C LEU A 335 -18.69 6.59 12.82
N ARG A 336 -18.80 6.42 14.13
CA ARG A 336 -20.02 6.78 14.87
C ARG A 336 -20.35 8.26 14.73
N GLU A 337 -19.36 9.13 14.89
CA GLU A 337 -19.53 10.59 14.70
C GLU A 337 -19.96 10.91 13.27
N SER A 338 -19.35 10.28 12.25
CA SER A 338 -19.70 10.51 10.85
C SER A 338 -21.14 10.09 10.53
N ILE A 339 -21.67 9.04 11.17
CA ILE A 339 -23.07 8.63 11.06
C ILE A 339 -24.00 9.72 11.62
N ASP A 340 -23.68 10.27 12.78
CA ASP A 340 -24.49 11.33 13.38
C ASP A 340 -24.42 12.62 12.55
N LYS A 341 -23.23 13.02 12.08
CA LYS A 341 -23.05 14.14 11.14
C LYS A 341 -23.89 13.97 9.87
N LEU A 342 -23.89 12.77 9.30
CA LEU A 342 -24.66 12.47 8.09
C LEU A 342 -26.16 12.58 8.31
N ARG A 343 -26.68 12.11 9.46
CA ARG A 343 -28.09 12.26 9.84
C ARG A 343 -28.49 13.74 9.97
N PHE A 344 -27.65 14.54 10.65
CA PHE A 344 -27.92 15.98 10.81
C PHE A 344 -27.81 16.72 9.48
N ALA A 345 -26.82 16.42 8.65
CA ALA A 345 -26.65 17.04 7.34
C ALA A 345 -27.84 16.75 6.40
N LYS A 346 -28.34 15.49 6.41
CA LYS A 346 -29.55 15.12 5.66
C LYS A 346 -30.74 15.94 6.09
N LYS A 347 -30.99 16.02 7.40
CA LYS A 347 -32.15 16.80 7.93
C LYS A 347 -31.98 18.29 7.68
N SER A 348 -30.77 18.82 7.81
CA SER A 348 -30.47 20.23 7.50
C SER A 348 -30.76 20.56 6.04
N LEU A 349 -30.40 19.67 5.11
CA LEU A 349 -30.69 19.89 3.69
C LEU A 349 -32.18 19.86 3.41
N GLU A 350 -32.94 18.91 3.96
CA GLU A 350 -34.41 18.88 3.82
C GLU A 350 -35.07 20.21 4.24
N LEU A 351 -34.66 20.76 5.39
CA LEU A 351 -35.20 22.03 5.90
C LEU A 351 -34.75 23.21 5.04
N ALA A 352 -33.51 23.23 4.56
CA ALA A 352 -32.99 24.29 3.71
C ALA A 352 -33.65 24.27 2.31
N GLU A 353 -33.98 23.08 1.78
CA GLU A 353 -34.74 22.95 0.53
C GLU A 353 -36.15 23.53 0.64
N GLU A 354 -36.83 23.27 1.73
CA GLU A 354 -38.15 23.87 2.00
C GLU A 354 -38.05 25.39 2.17
N ALA A 355 -37.08 25.86 2.97
CA ALA A 355 -36.85 27.26 3.23
C ALA A 355 -36.58 28.07 1.96
N ILE A 356 -35.75 27.57 1.06
CA ILE A 356 -35.39 28.27 -0.18
C ILE A 356 -36.59 28.37 -1.14
N LEU A 357 -37.41 27.34 -1.21
CA LEU A 357 -38.65 27.40 -2.02
C LEU A 357 -39.59 28.49 -1.53
N ILE A 358 -39.82 28.54 -0.22
CA ILE A 358 -40.68 29.59 0.42
C ILE A 358 -40.06 30.98 0.23
N ALA A 359 -38.76 31.14 0.45
CA ALA A 359 -38.07 32.42 0.32
C ALA A 359 -38.16 33.02 -1.10
N ARG A 360 -38.03 32.19 -2.13
CA ARG A 360 -38.17 32.62 -3.53
C ARG A 360 -39.56 33.12 -3.85
N GLU A 361 -40.59 32.42 -3.37
CA GLU A 361 -41.96 32.84 -3.54
C GLU A 361 -42.25 34.16 -2.81
N GLN A 362 -41.86 34.26 -1.54
CA GLN A 362 -42.06 35.48 -0.75
C GLN A 362 -41.29 36.69 -1.30
N TYR A 363 -40.08 36.49 -1.83
CA TYR A 363 -39.36 37.58 -2.48
C TYR A 363 -40.03 38.01 -3.80
N SER A 364 -40.58 37.10 -4.56
CA SER A 364 -41.31 37.42 -5.79
C SER A 364 -42.57 38.26 -5.50
N LEU A 365 -43.21 38.03 -4.34
CA LEU A 365 -44.38 38.77 -3.85
C LEU A 365 -44.02 40.06 -3.09
N GLY A 366 -42.71 40.34 -2.89
CA GLY A 366 -42.24 41.51 -2.16
C GLY A 366 -42.40 41.42 -0.63
N VAL A 367 -42.60 40.23 -0.07
CA VAL A 367 -42.84 40.00 1.36
C VAL A 367 -41.51 39.99 2.16
N ILE A 368 -40.41 39.50 1.57
CA ILE A 368 -39.09 39.51 2.19
C ILE A 368 -38.10 40.37 1.40
N SER A 369 -37.01 40.77 2.08
CA SER A 369 -35.93 41.53 1.42
C SER A 369 -35.08 40.67 0.52
N PHE A 370 -34.38 41.30 -0.43
CA PHE A 370 -33.39 40.60 -1.27
C PHE A 370 -32.26 39.98 -0.44
N LEU A 371 -31.84 40.65 0.63
CA LEU A 371 -30.82 40.13 1.54
C LEU A 371 -31.26 38.82 2.22
N ASP A 372 -32.53 38.70 2.62
CA ASP A 372 -33.07 37.48 3.24
C ASP A 372 -33.11 36.35 2.22
N LEU A 373 -33.45 36.61 0.96
CA LEU A 373 -33.33 35.63 -0.13
C LEU A 373 -31.89 35.15 -0.31
N LEU A 374 -30.90 36.07 -0.38
CA LEU A 374 -29.49 35.72 -0.56
C LEU A 374 -28.96 34.84 0.59
N ARG A 375 -29.34 35.17 1.84
CA ARG A 375 -28.97 34.33 3.01
C ARG A 375 -29.53 32.90 2.90
N THR A 376 -30.80 32.79 2.50
CA THR A 376 -31.44 31.47 2.34
C THR A 376 -30.84 30.69 1.17
N GLU A 377 -30.41 31.34 0.08
CA GLU A 377 -29.63 30.69 -1.02
C GLU A 377 -28.29 30.17 -0.51
N GLU A 378 -27.59 30.96 0.32
CA GLU A 378 -26.32 30.56 0.92
C GLU A 378 -26.51 29.40 1.91
N ASP A 379 -27.50 29.43 2.76
CA ASP A 379 -27.84 28.36 3.71
C ASP A 379 -28.16 27.06 2.97
N TYR A 380 -28.95 27.13 1.90
CA TYR A 380 -29.23 25.95 1.05
C TYR A 380 -27.97 25.38 0.40
N TYR A 381 -27.14 26.24 -0.19
CA TYR A 381 -25.86 25.80 -0.78
C TYR A 381 -24.96 25.14 0.26
N ASN A 382 -24.80 25.77 1.45
CA ASN A 382 -23.98 25.24 2.53
C ASN A 382 -24.52 23.91 3.08
N ALA A 383 -25.84 23.76 3.21
CA ALA A 383 -26.45 22.49 3.64
C ALA A 383 -26.18 21.37 2.64
N ARG A 384 -26.22 21.63 1.33
CA ARG A 384 -25.91 20.68 0.28
C ARG A 384 -24.43 20.29 0.29
N VAL A 385 -23.53 21.25 0.40
CA VAL A 385 -22.08 21.01 0.53
C VAL A 385 -21.78 20.14 1.76
N ASN A 386 -22.42 20.44 2.89
CA ASN A 386 -22.25 19.71 4.14
C ASN A 386 -22.73 18.24 4.02
N LEU A 387 -23.85 17.99 3.33
CA LEU A 387 -24.32 16.63 3.08
C LEU A 387 -23.30 15.83 2.26
N VAL A 388 -22.80 16.39 1.16
CA VAL A 388 -21.82 15.73 0.29
C VAL A 388 -20.53 15.40 1.06
N ARG A 389 -20.03 16.35 1.86
CA ARG A 389 -18.85 16.13 2.71
C ARG A 389 -19.09 15.08 3.80
N SER A 390 -20.27 15.07 4.41
CA SER A 390 -20.63 14.08 5.44
C SER A 390 -20.75 12.67 4.86
N LEU A 391 -21.25 12.54 3.63
CA LEU A 391 -21.26 11.26 2.90
C LEU A 391 -19.84 10.76 2.63
N ASN A 392 -18.97 11.63 2.11
CA ASN A 392 -17.57 11.28 1.91
C ASN A 392 -16.91 10.83 3.22
N GLU A 393 -17.06 11.58 4.30
CA GLU A 393 -16.50 11.24 5.62
C GLU A 393 -17.00 9.86 6.10
N TYR A 394 -18.29 9.58 5.98
CA TYR A 394 -18.87 8.29 6.33
C TYR A 394 -18.21 7.13 5.56
N TYR A 395 -18.16 7.21 4.23
CA TYR A 395 -17.58 6.16 3.40
C TYR A 395 -16.08 5.98 3.64
N LEU A 396 -15.33 7.06 3.91
CA LEU A 396 -13.92 7.01 4.28
C LEU A 396 -13.70 6.31 5.62
N GLN A 397 -14.50 6.63 6.64
CA GLN A 397 -14.37 6.02 7.96
C GLN A 397 -14.78 4.55 7.93
N GLN A 398 -15.80 4.18 7.17
CA GLN A 398 -16.20 2.80 6.94
C GLN A 398 -15.08 2.00 6.27
N SER A 399 -14.47 2.54 5.22
CA SER A 399 -13.36 1.89 4.51
C SER A 399 -12.12 1.75 5.39
N THR A 400 -11.82 2.76 6.21
CA THR A 400 -10.71 2.75 7.16
C THR A 400 -10.90 1.69 8.23
N LEU A 401 -12.11 1.57 8.77
CA LEU A 401 -12.44 0.53 9.76
C LEU A 401 -12.31 -0.87 9.15
N SER A 402 -12.82 -1.08 7.93
CA SER A 402 -12.71 -2.35 7.18
C SER A 402 -11.25 -2.72 6.93
N TYR A 403 -10.40 -1.76 6.58
CA TYR A 403 -8.95 -1.97 6.45
C TYR A 403 -8.31 -2.40 7.78
N LEU A 404 -8.59 -1.72 8.88
CA LEU A 404 -8.01 -2.04 10.19
C LEU A 404 -8.34 -3.44 10.67
N ILE A 405 -9.55 -3.90 10.42
CA ILE A 405 -9.99 -5.26 10.79
C ILE A 405 -9.64 -6.32 9.73
N GLY A 406 -8.87 -5.95 8.69
CA GLY A 406 -8.40 -6.88 7.67
C GLY A 406 -9.51 -7.42 6.76
N LYS A 407 -10.62 -6.71 6.61
CA LYS A 407 -11.74 -7.08 5.73
C LYS A 407 -11.62 -6.51 4.32
N ILE A 408 -10.65 -5.65 4.02
CA ILE A 408 -10.36 -5.26 2.65
C ILE A 408 -9.62 -6.43 1.98
N THR A 409 -10.36 -7.24 1.27
CA THR A 409 -9.87 -8.36 0.45
C THR A 409 -10.31 -8.19 -1.00
N PHE A 410 -9.77 -8.99 -1.89
CA PHE A 410 -10.10 -8.99 -3.32
C PHE A 410 -11.56 -9.37 -3.64
N GLU A 411 -12.34 -9.79 -2.66
CA GLU A 411 -13.67 -10.39 -2.81
C GLU A 411 -14.83 -9.47 -2.34
N GLU A 412 -14.57 -8.17 -2.08
CA GLU A 412 -15.65 -7.20 -1.76
C GLU A 412 -15.88 -6.21 -2.92
#